data_6b56e8fda190c0e7fc2e360a49f4fefc
#
_entry.id   6b56e8fda190c0e7fc2e360a49f4fefc
#
_cell.length_a   1.000
_cell.length_b   1.000
_cell.length_c   1.000
_cell.angle_alpha   90.00
_cell.angle_beta   90.00
_cell.angle_gamma   90.00
#
_symmetry.space_group_name_H-M   'P 1'
#
loop_
_entity.id
_entity.type
_entity.pdbx_description
1 polymer ?
#
loop_
_entity_poly.entity_id
_entity_poly.type
_entity_poly.pdbx_seq_one_letter_code
_entity_poly.pdbx_strand_id
1 'polypeptide(L)'
;VPHWQGEVGLCTDFFQLAMLSMERTKSIEIGSAVLSILANGGPIAVAERIGNFCALQEVRGDSRRLNVGFSAGRFQFMAAPYGIVPRNNVEDVAWSALRGKIFWEACEIMLRLIRGDTIHSDDIRETILNRNDFRTEEDWLTVQNAHGEDSEEIKIPRRYIFEEIKSIPQNWSRKQLNLVLGSHQPELQTHVNKFMPVQVFNLSITQPEVIEATHERMKESYMGDWERRMMPRTVMVFLNEEDGLSENEKIECANEEAKGALTSYWAALEGTLDPMKVEKAANNAIIGNAATVAEQICERFHPDDRLMLWFDFFKHDSSRICRDMRAFMDKVVPLVNGGGN
;
A
#
# COMPACT_ATOMS: atom_id res chain seq x y z
N VAL A 1 5.18 -10.47 -1.10
CA VAL A 1 4.06 -11.37 -0.81
C VAL A 1 4.58 -12.78 -0.84
N PRO A 2 4.44 -13.51 0.26
CA PRO A 2 5.06 -14.81 0.43
C PRO A 2 4.19 -15.90 -0.18
N HIS A 3 4.01 -15.88 -1.47
CA HIS A 3 3.26 -16.96 -2.09
C HIS A 3 4.14 -17.71 -3.07
N TRP A 4 3.96 -19.01 -3.05
CA TRP A 4 4.60 -19.98 -3.93
C TRP A 4 4.46 -19.67 -5.43
N GLN A 5 3.61 -18.70 -5.81
CA GLN A 5 3.35 -18.30 -7.20
C GLN A 5 4.20 -17.12 -7.71
N GLY A 6 5.15 -16.63 -6.93
CA GLY A 6 5.99 -15.55 -7.41
C GLY A 6 6.98 -15.03 -6.39
N GLU A 7 8.15 -14.65 -6.85
CA GLU A 7 9.24 -14.09 -6.05
C GLU A 7 9.10 -12.55 -5.92
N VAL A 8 7.87 -12.04 -5.75
CA VAL A 8 7.62 -10.60 -5.63
C VAL A 8 7.99 -10.06 -4.27
N GLY A 9 8.11 -10.94 -3.27
CA GLY A 9 8.55 -10.58 -1.93
C GLY A 9 8.66 -11.80 -1.03
N LEU A 10 9.67 -11.82 -0.18
CA LEU A 10 10.01 -12.97 0.67
C LEU A 10 9.64 -12.79 2.15
N CYS A 11 8.97 -11.67 2.51
CA CYS A 11 8.54 -11.44 3.88
C CYS A 11 7.21 -12.15 4.17
N THR A 12 7.23 -13.18 5.00
CA THR A 12 6.04 -13.94 5.38
C THR A 12 5.26 -13.31 6.52
N ASP A 13 5.94 -12.67 7.48
CA ASP A 13 5.31 -11.95 8.58
C ASP A 13 6.00 -10.59 8.80
N PHE A 14 5.27 -9.54 8.46
CA PHE A 14 5.74 -8.17 8.61
C PHE A 14 6.05 -7.80 10.06
N PHE A 15 5.21 -8.21 11.02
CA PHE A 15 5.36 -7.81 12.42
C PHE A 15 6.60 -8.45 13.07
N GLN A 16 6.89 -9.70 12.74
CA GLN A 16 8.12 -10.36 13.21
C GLN A 16 9.37 -9.70 12.61
N LEU A 17 9.35 -9.40 11.31
CA LEU A 17 10.45 -8.68 10.67
C LEU A 17 10.63 -7.27 11.25
N ALA A 18 9.52 -6.56 11.50
CA ALA A 18 9.53 -5.24 12.11
C ALA A 18 10.16 -5.29 13.51
N MET A 19 9.78 -6.27 14.34
CA MET A 19 10.35 -6.45 15.68
C MET A 19 11.86 -6.68 15.62
N LEU A 20 12.32 -7.60 14.77
CA LEU A 20 13.73 -7.89 14.58
C LEU A 20 14.52 -6.67 14.08
N SER A 21 13.94 -5.92 13.13
CA SER A 21 14.58 -4.72 12.58
C SER A 21 14.70 -3.61 13.61
N MET A 22 13.68 -3.42 14.43
CA MET A 22 13.71 -2.44 15.53
C MET A 22 14.69 -2.84 16.63
N GLU A 23 14.89 -4.11 16.90
CA GLU A 23 15.95 -4.59 17.82
C GLU A 23 17.35 -4.27 17.32
N ARG A 24 17.56 -4.32 16.01
CA ARG A 24 18.85 -4.09 15.37
C ARG A 24 19.17 -2.64 15.04
N THR A 25 18.21 -1.75 15.22
CA THR A 25 18.34 -0.33 14.90
C THR A 25 17.91 0.53 16.09
N LYS A 26 18.35 1.82 16.12
CA LYS A 26 18.06 2.73 17.23
C LYS A 26 17.04 3.81 16.89
N SER A 27 16.99 4.25 15.63
CA SER A 27 16.20 5.42 15.20
C SER A 27 15.26 5.17 14.03
N ILE A 28 15.42 4.04 13.33
CA ILE A 28 14.60 3.71 12.17
C ILE A 28 13.19 3.32 12.60
N GLU A 29 12.19 3.96 12.04
CA GLU A 29 10.80 3.52 12.09
C GLU A 29 10.56 2.46 11.01
N ILE A 30 9.78 1.44 11.30
CA ILE A 30 9.50 0.34 10.36
C ILE A 30 8.09 0.50 9.81
N GLY A 31 7.92 0.18 8.53
CA GLY A 31 6.62 0.25 7.88
C GLY A 31 6.39 -0.85 6.84
N SER A 32 5.12 -1.16 6.58
CA SER A 32 4.69 -2.01 5.47
C SER A 32 4.21 -1.18 4.29
N ALA A 33 4.49 -1.64 3.08
CA ALA A 33 4.12 -0.90 1.87
C ALA A 33 3.67 -1.83 0.73
N VAL A 34 2.54 -2.48 0.86
CA VAL A 34 1.45 -2.41 1.85
C VAL A 34 1.06 -3.82 2.29
N LEU A 35 0.49 -3.94 3.49
CA LEU A 35 -0.08 -5.18 3.99
C LEU A 35 -1.48 -5.39 3.39
N SER A 36 -1.75 -6.53 2.76
CA SER A 36 -3.13 -6.88 2.38
C SER A 36 -3.90 -7.37 3.59
N ILE A 37 -4.93 -6.64 4.02
CA ILE A 37 -5.79 -7.09 5.14
C ILE A 37 -6.41 -8.44 4.82
N LEU A 38 -6.93 -8.60 3.60
CA LEU A 38 -7.66 -9.79 3.17
C LEU A 38 -6.77 -11.05 3.08
N ALA A 39 -5.47 -10.85 2.81
CA ALA A 39 -4.50 -11.92 2.66
C ALA A 39 -3.62 -12.15 3.91
N ASN A 40 -4.01 -11.58 5.05
CA ASN A 40 -3.28 -11.71 6.32
C ASN A 40 -4.19 -12.11 7.50
N GLY A 41 -5.18 -12.95 7.23
CA GLY A 41 -6.11 -13.45 8.24
C GLY A 41 -7.32 -12.55 8.48
N GLY A 42 -7.50 -11.51 7.67
CA GLY A 42 -8.64 -10.60 7.77
C GLY A 42 -8.47 -9.47 8.79
N PRO A 43 -9.50 -8.61 8.94
CA PRO A 43 -9.41 -7.37 9.71
C PRO A 43 -9.19 -7.57 11.21
N ILE A 44 -9.77 -8.62 11.77
CA ILE A 44 -9.66 -8.91 13.20
C ILE A 44 -8.24 -9.31 13.56
N ALA A 45 -7.67 -10.28 12.83
CA ALA A 45 -6.31 -10.75 13.08
C ALA A 45 -5.25 -9.65 12.83
N VAL A 46 -5.48 -8.77 11.85
CA VAL A 46 -4.59 -7.65 11.59
C VAL A 46 -4.67 -6.62 12.71
N ALA A 47 -5.87 -6.27 13.18
CA ALA A 47 -6.05 -5.34 14.31
C ALA A 47 -5.37 -5.85 15.59
N GLU A 48 -5.55 -7.13 15.92
CA GLU A 48 -4.92 -7.75 17.10
C GLU A 48 -3.39 -7.77 17.00
N ARG A 49 -2.83 -8.10 15.84
CA ARG A 49 -1.36 -8.08 15.62
C ARG A 49 -0.78 -6.68 15.74
N ILE A 50 -1.47 -5.66 15.21
CA ILE A 50 -1.07 -4.26 15.37
C ILE A 50 -1.08 -3.87 16.85
N GLY A 51 -2.20 -4.14 17.56
CA GLY A 51 -2.33 -3.82 18.98
C GLY A 51 -1.28 -4.52 19.83
N ASN A 52 -1.05 -5.81 19.58
CA ASN A 52 -0.05 -6.60 20.29
C ASN A 52 1.38 -6.08 20.03
N PHE A 53 1.71 -5.76 18.78
CA PHE A 53 3.02 -5.20 18.44
C PHE A 53 3.26 -3.88 19.17
N CYS A 54 2.31 -2.94 19.11
CA CYS A 54 2.44 -1.64 19.76
C CYS A 54 2.52 -1.75 21.28
N ALA A 55 1.74 -2.65 21.89
CA ALA A 55 1.80 -2.93 23.33
C ALA A 55 3.17 -3.48 23.76
N LEU A 56 3.75 -4.39 22.98
CA LEU A 56 5.08 -4.92 23.25
C LEU A 56 6.17 -3.85 23.11
N GLN A 57 6.06 -2.95 22.15
CA GLN A 57 6.98 -1.84 21.99
C GLN A 57 6.90 -0.87 23.18
N GLU A 58 5.71 -0.59 23.67
CA GLU A 58 5.49 0.23 24.86
C GLU A 58 6.14 -0.39 26.10
N VAL A 59 5.96 -1.71 26.32
CA VAL A 59 6.61 -2.45 27.41
C VAL A 59 8.15 -2.39 27.33
N ARG A 60 8.69 -2.35 26.11
CA ARG A 60 10.15 -2.23 25.87
C ARG A 60 10.66 -0.80 26.03
N GLY A 61 9.79 0.18 26.22
CA GLY A 61 10.15 1.61 26.24
C GLY A 61 10.59 2.17 24.89
N ASP A 62 10.25 1.49 23.78
CA ASP A 62 10.56 1.94 22.43
C ASP A 62 9.46 2.91 21.94
N SER A 63 9.82 4.18 21.73
CA SER A 63 8.87 5.23 21.29
C SER A 63 8.75 5.38 19.78
N ARG A 64 9.51 4.61 18.99
CA ARG A 64 9.43 4.65 17.51
C ARG A 64 8.08 4.16 17.02
N ARG A 65 7.64 4.75 15.92
CA ARG A 65 6.34 4.42 15.34
C ARG A 65 6.41 3.21 14.43
N LEU A 66 5.33 2.43 14.45
CA LEU A 66 5.02 1.43 13.45
C LEU A 66 4.17 2.10 12.36
N ASN A 67 4.64 2.04 11.11
CA ASN A 67 3.92 2.58 9.96
C ASN A 67 3.23 1.44 9.21
N VAL A 68 1.93 1.27 9.36
CA VAL A 68 1.17 0.20 8.72
C VAL A 68 0.47 0.72 7.48
N GLY A 69 1.08 0.49 6.33
CA GLY A 69 0.41 0.62 5.04
C GLY A 69 -0.47 -0.60 4.79
N PHE A 70 -1.72 -0.40 4.41
CA PHE A 70 -2.67 -1.49 4.20
C PHE A 70 -3.52 -1.31 2.93
N SER A 71 -3.91 -2.44 2.31
CA SER A 71 -4.69 -2.47 1.07
C SER A 71 -5.56 -3.72 0.97
N ALA A 72 -6.37 -3.80 -0.09
CA ALA A 72 -7.12 -5.01 -0.45
C ALA A 72 -6.21 -6.18 -0.89
N GLY A 73 -4.98 -5.87 -1.32
CA GLY A 73 -4.15 -6.81 -2.06
C GLY A 73 -4.50 -6.82 -3.54
N ARG A 74 -3.47 -6.93 -4.38
CA ARG A 74 -3.62 -6.81 -5.82
C ARG A 74 -4.09 -8.09 -6.48
N PHE A 75 -3.54 -9.23 -6.05
CA PHE A 75 -3.76 -10.50 -6.70
C PHE A 75 -4.85 -11.31 -5.98
N GLN A 76 -5.78 -11.85 -6.77
CA GLN A 76 -6.88 -12.64 -6.24
C GLN A 76 -6.38 -13.88 -5.49
N PHE A 77 -5.35 -14.55 -6.00
CA PHE A 77 -4.78 -15.74 -5.40
C PHE A 77 -4.23 -15.51 -3.97
N MET A 78 -3.92 -14.27 -3.61
CA MET A 78 -3.41 -13.95 -2.26
C MET A 78 -4.48 -14.06 -1.17
N ALA A 79 -5.72 -13.70 -1.48
CA ALA A 79 -6.81 -13.68 -0.51
C ALA A 79 -7.65 -14.97 -0.55
N ALA A 80 -7.63 -15.70 -1.68
CA ALA A 80 -8.38 -16.94 -1.85
C ALA A 80 -8.07 -18.02 -0.79
N PRO A 81 -6.79 -18.27 -0.39
CA PRO A 81 -6.47 -19.20 0.69
C PRO A 81 -7.08 -18.83 2.06
N TYR A 82 -7.48 -17.58 2.25
CA TYR A 82 -8.14 -17.07 3.44
C TYR A 82 -9.67 -17.00 3.30
N GLY A 83 -10.25 -17.71 2.33
CA GLY A 83 -11.69 -17.79 2.12
C GLY A 83 -12.31 -16.56 1.44
N ILE A 84 -11.50 -15.64 0.90
CA ILE A 84 -12.00 -14.49 0.14
C ILE A 84 -12.18 -14.90 -1.31
N VAL A 85 -13.29 -15.60 -1.56
CA VAL A 85 -13.74 -16.11 -2.85
C VAL A 85 -15.23 -15.82 -3.02
N PRO A 86 -15.79 -15.84 -4.26
CA PRO A 86 -17.22 -15.75 -4.47
C PRO A 86 -17.96 -16.91 -3.77
N ARG A 87 -19.08 -16.60 -3.13
CA ARG A 87 -19.92 -17.59 -2.39
C ARG A 87 -21.10 -18.11 -3.21
N ASN A 88 -21.46 -17.41 -4.28
CA ASN A 88 -22.57 -17.72 -5.17
C ASN A 88 -22.36 -17.05 -6.54
N ASN A 89 -23.28 -17.31 -7.49
CA ASN A 89 -23.18 -16.78 -8.84
C ASN A 89 -23.25 -15.24 -8.92
N VAL A 90 -24.03 -14.58 -8.05
CA VAL A 90 -24.09 -13.11 -8.01
C VAL A 90 -22.74 -12.53 -7.62
N GLU A 91 -22.12 -13.07 -6.57
CA GLU A 91 -20.78 -12.65 -6.15
C GLU A 91 -19.71 -12.94 -7.19
N ASP A 92 -19.83 -14.03 -7.94
CA ASP A 92 -18.86 -14.41 -8.97
C ASP A 92 -18.87 -13.40 -10.13
N VAL A 93 -20.02 -13.10 -10.69
CA VAL A 93 -20.13 -12.13 -11.79
C VAL A 93 -19.85 -10.69 -11.34
N ALA A 94 -20.12 -10.35 -10.09
CA ALA A 94 -19.82 -9.04 -9.48
C ALA A 94 -18.42 -8.92 -8.91
N TRP A 95 -17.57 -9.94 -9.00
CA TRP A 95 -16.35 -10.07 -8.19
C TRP A 95 -15.36 -8.92 -8.35
N SER A 96 -15.25 -8.36 -9.54
CA SER A 96 -14.36 -7.22 -9.81
C SER A 96 -14.70 -5.98 -8.97
N ALA A 97 -15.99 -5.69 -8.76
CA ALA A 97 -16.48 -4.60 -7.92
C ALA A 97 -16.55 -5.03 -6.44
N LEU A 98 -17.02 -6.24 -6.18
CA LEU A 98 -17.26 -6.73 -4.82
C LEU A 98 -15.99 -6.82 -3.97
N ARG A 99 -14.84 -7.17 -4.53
CA ARG A 99 -13.55 -7.17 -3.80
C ARG A 99 -13.23 -5.82 -3.15
N GLY A 100 -13.53 -4.75 -3.85
CA GLY A 100 -13.38 -3.39 -3.29
C GLY A 100 -14.28 -3.17 -2.09
N LYS A 101 -15.55 -3.59 -2.19
CA LYS A 101 -16.53 -3.45 -1.09
C LYS A 101 -16.18 -4.31 0.12
N ILE A 102 -15.69 -5.55 -0.08
CA ILE A 102 -15.19 -6.41 1.01
C ILE A 102 -14.00 -5.73 1.71
N PHE A 103 -13.15 -5.05 0.98
CA PHE A 103 -12.06 -4.29 1.57
C PHE A 103 -12.56 -3.10 2.41
N TRP A 104 -13.62 -2.41 1.99
CA TRP A 104 -14.24 -1.36 2.80
C TRP A 104 -14.75 -1.91 4.13
N GLU A 105 -15.49 -3.01 4.10
CA GLU A 105 -15.97 -3.72 5.29
C GLU A 105 -14.79 -4.09 6.22
N ALA A 106 -13.72 -4.65 5.65
CA ALA A 106 -12.52 -5.01 6.41
C ALA A 106 -11.81 -3.78 7.00
N CYS A 107 -11.74 -2.66 6.28
CA CYS A 107 -11.16 -1.42 6.79
C CYS A 107 -11.93 -0.90 8.01
N GLU A 108 -13.25 -0.85 7.94
CA GLU A 108 -14.09 -0.38 9.04
C GLU A 108 -13.90 -1.24 10.29
N ILE A 109 -13.98 -2.57 10.14
CA ILE A 109 -13.78 -3.51 11.25
C ILE A 109 -12.39 -3.31 11.88
N MET A 110 -11.34 -3.33 11.08
CA MET A 110 -9.96 -3.18 11.56
C MET A 110 -9.76 -1.86 12.31
N LEU A 111 -10.21 -0.74 11.75
CA LEU A 111 -9.99 0.59 12.32
C LEU A 111 -10.79 0.78 13.62
N ARG A 112 -12.02 0.32 13.68
CA ARG A 112 -12.84 0.38 14.90
C ARG A 112 -12.23 -0.46 16.02
N LEU A 113 -11.73 -1.66 15.72
CA LEU A 113 -11.04 -2.51 16.68
C LEU A 113 -9.73 -1.87 17.17
N ILE A 114 -8.92 -1.28 16.28
CA ILE A 114 -7.69 -0.55 16.63
C ILE A 114 -8.02 0.66 17.52
N ARG A 115 -9.11 1.40 17.23
CA ARG A 115 -9.59 2.51 18.05
C ARG A 115 -9.94 2.07 19.46
N GLY A 116 -10.36 0.81 19.63
CA GLY A 116 -10.74 0.21 20.91
C GLY A 116 -12.24 0.03 21.09
N ASP A 117 -13.01 0.09 20.00
CA ASP A 117 -14.45 -0.17 20.05
C ASP A 117 -14.74 -1.63 20.34
N THR A 118 -15.88 -1.85 20.99
CA THR A 118 -16.60 -3.12 20.97
C THR A 118 -17.60 -3.04 19.83
N ILE A 119 -17.59 -4.00 18.92
CA ILE A 119 -18.40 -3.97 17.69
C ILE A 119 -19.16 -5.28 17.48
N HIS A 120 -20.35 -5.17 16.89
CA HIS A 120 -21.14 -6.27 16.34
C HIS A 120 -21.13 -6.20 14.82
N SER A 121 -21.24 -7.33 14.11
CA SER A 121 -21.26 -7.31 12.64
C SER A 121 -22.40 -6.42 12.07
N ASP A 122 -23.52 -6.29 12.79
CA ASP A 122 -24.64 -5.43 12.37
C ASP A 122 -24.36 -3.93 12.46
N ASP A 123 -23.33 -3.53 13.23
CA ASP A 123 -22.86 -2.14 13.28
C ASP A 123 -22.04 -1.74 12.06
N ILE A 124 -21.60 -2.72 11.28
CA ILE A 124 -20.76 -2.50 10.10
C ILE A 124 -21.63 -2.18 8.89
N ARG A 125 -21.18 -1.22 8.08
CA ARG A 125 -21.87 -0.82 6.88
C ARG A 125 -22.26 -2.02 6.01
N GLU A 126 -23.52 -2.03 5.52
CA GLU A 126 -23.96 -3.01 4.55
C GLU A 126 -23.20 -2.87 3.22
N THR A 127 -22.88 -4.00 2.61
CA THR A 127 -22.33 -4.03 1.25
C THR A 127 -23.48 -3.99 0.25
N ILE A 128 -23.53 -2.89 -0.50
CA ILE A 128 -24.55 -2.67 -1.54
C ILE A 128 -23.81 -2.50 -2.87
N LEU A 129 -24.26 -3.22 -3.89
CA LEU A 129 -23.85 -3.04 -5.28
C LEU A 129 -24.92 -2.24 -6.02
N ASN A 130 -24.48 -1.32 -6.87
CA ASN A 130 -25.33 -0.55 -7.77
C ASN A 130 -24.59 -0.31 -9.10
N ARG A 131 -25.29 0.29 -10.07
CA ARG A 131 -24.74 0.56 -11.40
C ARG A 131 -23.36 1.28 -11.39
N ASN A 132 -23.13 2.20 -10.47
CA ASN A 132 -21.91 3.00 -10.41
C ASN A 132 -20.68 2.19 -9.98
N ASP A 133 -20.84 0.99 -9.47
CA ASP A 133 -19.73 0.11 -9.09
C ASP A 133 -19.11 -0.59 -10.30
N PHE A 134 -19.74 -0.52 -11.49
CA PHE A 134 -19.35 -1.23 -12.70
C PHE A 134 -18.96 -0.28 -13.83
N ARG A 135 -18.02 -0.71 -14.67
CA ARG A 135 -17.50 0.11 -15.76
C ARG A 135 -18.50 0.28 -16.90
N THR A 136 -19.23 -0.79 -17.22
CA THR A 136 -20.19 -0.83 -18.33
C THR A 136 -21.58 -1.15 -17.84
N GLU A 137 -22.59 -0.79 -18.63
CA GLU A 137 -23.97 -1.19 -18.41
C GLU A 137 -24.15 -2.72 -18.51
N GLU A 138 -23.42 -3.34 -19.43
CA GLU A 138 -23.46 -4.79 -19.65
C GLU A 138 -22.98 -5.56 -18.42
N ASP A 139 -21.91 -5.09 -17.75
CA ASP A 139 -21.44 -5.70 -16.49
C ASP A 139 -22.54 -5.65 -15.41
N TRP A 140 -23.22 -4.50 -15.28
CA TRP A 140 -24.31 -4.35 -14.30
C TRP A 140 -25.51 -5.24 -14.64
N LEU A 141 -25.95 -5.27 -15.90
CA LEU A 141 -27.03 -6.15 -16.36
C LEU A 141 -26.71 -7.63 -16.11
N THR A 142 -25.46 -8.04 -16.29
CA THR A 142 -25.01 -9.40 -15.97
C THR A 142 -25.23 -9.73 -14.49
N VAL A 143 -24.96 -8.79 -13.59
CA VAL A 143 -25.17 -8.97 -12.14
C VAL A 143 -26.65 -9.00 -11.80
N GLN A 144 -27.48 -8.12 -12.39
CA GLN A 144 -28.94 -8.14 -12.21
C GLN A 144 -29.55 -9.45 -12.68
N ASN A 145 -29.14 -9.95 -13.84
CA ASN A 145 -29.58 -11.24 -14.35
C ASN A 145 -29.21 -12.42 -13.43
N ALA A 146 -28.01 -12.38 -12.85
CA ALA A 146 -27.58 -13.38 -11.87
C ALA A 146 -28.36 -13.28 -10.55
N HIS A 147 -28.78 -12.08 -10.16
CA HIS A 147 -29.62 -11.84 -9.00
C HIS A 147 -31.08 -12.27 -9.20
N GLY A 148 -31.57 -12.22 -10.45
CA GLY A 148 -32.92 -12.65 -10.82
C GLY A 148 -34.00 -11.59 -10.66
N GLU A 149 -33.63 -10.36 -10.28
CA GLU A 149 -34.52 -9.21 -10.13
C GLU A 149 -33.89 -7.96 -10.77
N ASP A 150 -34.73 -7.17 -11.44
CA ASP A 150 -34.37 -5.83 -11.92
C ASP A 150 -34.41 -4.85 -10.74
N SER A 151 -33.27 -4.75 -10.04
CA SER A 151 -33.13 -3.91 -8.85
C SER A 151 -32.04 -2.86 -9.05
N GLU A 152 -32.30 -1.62 -8.61
CA GLU A 152 -31.29 -0.55 -8.65
C GLU A 152 -30.13 -0.80 -7.67
N GLU A 153 -30.41 -1.56 -6.61
CA GLU A 153 -29.43 -1.91 -5.57
C GLU A 153 -29.55 -3.39 -5.22
N ILE A 154 -28.41 -4.05 -5.12
CA ILE A 154 -28.30 -5.45 -4.70
C ILE A 154 -27.52 -5.52 -3.39
N LYS A 155 -28.18 -5.97 -2.34
CA LYS A 155 -27.56 -6.20 -1.03
C LYS A 155 -26.76 -7.49 -1.06
N ILE A 156 -25.49 -7.40 -0.68
CA ILE A 156 -24.58 -8.54 -0.54
C ILE A 156 -24.41 -8.84 0.95
N PRO A 157 -24.62 -10.11 1.38
CA PRO A 157 -24.38 -10.48 2.76
C PRO A 157 -22.96 -10.17 3.22
N ARG A 158 -22.81 -9.66 4.43
CA ARG A 158 -21.51 -9.33 5.02
C ARG A 158 -20.53 -10.49 4.88
N ARG A 159 -19.27 -10.17 4.66
CA ARG A 159 -18.20 -11.17 4.58
C ARG A 159 -17.80 -11.65 5.97
N TYR A 160 -17.77 -10.73 6.95
CA TYR A 160 -17.37 -11.00 8.32
C TYR A 160 -18.60 -10.97 9.22
N ILE A 161 -18.94 -12.14 9.79
CA ILE A 161 -20.09 -12.31 10.68
C ILE A 161 -19.55 -12.71 12.04
N PHE A 162 -19.88 -11.92 13.05
CA PHE A 162 -19.50 -12.13 14.44
C PHE A 162 -20.54 -11.48 15.36
N GLU A 163 -20.61 -11.97 16.58
CA GLU A 163 -21.35 -11.32 17.65
C GLU A 163 -20.54 -10.12 18.18
N GLU A 164 -20.60 -9.82 19.46
CA GLU A 164 -19.84 -8.73 20.06
C GLU A 164 -18.37 -9.09 20.20
N ILE A 165 -17.47 -8.30 19.58
CA ILE A 165 -16.02 -8.47 19.66
C ILE A 165 -15.31 -7.15 19.99
N LYS A 166 -14.12 -7.28 20.59
CA LYS A 166 -13.12 -6.22 20.77
C LYS A 166 -11.72 -6.79 20.63
N SER A 167 -10.75 -5.99 20.22
CA SER A 167 -9.37 -6.44 20.15
C SER A 167 -8.68 -6.49 21.50
N ILE A 168 -7.70 -7.37 21.64
CA ILE A 168 -6.83 -7.51 22.83
C ILE A 168 -5.37 -7.45 22.35
N PRO A 169 -4.48 -6.68 23.05
CA PRO A 169 -4.73 -5.84 24.23
C PRO A 169 -5.44 -4.53 23.88
N GLN A 170 -6.16 -3.95 24.84
CA GLN A 170 -6.82 -2.64 24.63
C GLN A 170 -5.98 -1.45 25.10
N ASN A 171 -5.21 -1.67 26.17
CA ASN A 171 -4.42 -0.61 26.79
C ASN A 171 -3.04 -0.52 26.13
N TRP A 172 -2.94 0.27 25.06
CA TRP A 172 -1.70 0.62 24.39
C TRP A 172 -1.82 1.99 23.71
N SER A 173 -0.70 2.65 23.51
CA SER A 173 -0.66 4.01 22.93
C SER A 173 -0.83 3.98 21.42
N ARG A 174 -1.93 4.55 20.90
CA ARG A 174 -2.17 4.73 19.46
C ARG A 174 -1.21 5.76 18.83
N LYS A 175 -0.51 6.55 19.64
CA LYS A 175 0.48 7.55 19.17
C LYS A 175 1.69 6.89 18.47
N GLN A 176 1.95 5.63 18.77
CA GLN A 176 3.03 4.87 18.14
C GLN A 176 2.61 4.20 16.82
N LEU A 177 1.41 4.44 16.34
CA LEU A 177 0.88 3.86 15.12
C LEU A 177 0.58 4.94 14.08
N ASN A 178 1.14 4.78 12.89
CA ASN A 178 0.72 5.47 11.69
C ASN A 178 0.03 4.48 10.76
N LEU A 179 -1.16 4.83 10.29
CA LEU A 179 -1.92 4.05 9.33
C LEU A 179 -1.88 4.73 7.96
N VAL A 180 -1.63 3.96 6.90
CA VAL A 180 -1.51 4.49 5.53
C VAL A 180 -2.34 3.62 4.58
N LEU A 181 -3.38 4.18 4.00
CA LEU A 181 -4.28 3.47 3.08
C LEU A 181 -3.69 3.39 1.68
N GLY A 182 -3.54 2.18 1.15
CA GLY A 182 -3.15 1.88 -0.23
C GLY A 182 -4.36 1.76 -1.15
N SER A 183 -5.10 2.84 -1.36
CA SER A 183 -6.23 2.89 -2.28
C SER A 183 -6.34 4.26 -2.96
N HIS A 184 -6.70 4.26 -4.25
CA HIS A 184 -6.95 5.47 -5.03
C HIS A 184 -8.42 5.94 -5.01
N GLN A 185 -9.30 5.24 -4.28
CA GLN A 185 -10.72 5.59 -4.20
C GLN A 185 -10.91 6.77 -3.23
N PRO A 186 -11.32 7.95 -3.71
CA PRO A 186 -11.50 9.15 -2.89
C PRO A 186 -12.45 8.94 -1.73
N GLU A 187 -13.56 8.24 -1.99
CA GLU A 187 -14.61 7.96 -1.01
C GLU A 187 -14.08 7.07 0.12
N LEU A 188 -13.23 6.07 -0.18
CA LEU A 188 -12.64 5.22 0.84
C LEU A 188 -11.62 6.01 1.68
N GLN A 189 -10.81 6.87 1.05
CA GLN A 189 -9.85 7.72 1.76
C GLN A 189 -10.54 8.63 2.78
N THR A 190 -11.69 9.20 2.40
CA THR A 190 -12.53 10.01 3.30
C THR A 190 -13.23 9.14 4.36
N HIS A 191 -13.73 7.96 3.96
CA HIS A 191 -14.48 7.07 4.85
C HIS A 191 -13.63 6.56 6.02
N VAL A 192 -12.41 6.09 5.77
CA VAL A 192 -11.51 5.56 6.81
C VAL A 192 -11.14 6.62 7.84
N ASN A 193 -11.06 7.88 7.44
CA ASN A 193 -10.78 9.01 8.32
C ASN A 193 -11.94 9.39 9.26
N LYS A 194 -13.11 8.78 9.11
CA LYS A 194 -14.19 8.87 10.11
C LYS A 194 -13.91 8.05 11.37
N PHE A 195 -13.03 7.08 11.29
CA PHE A 195 -12.72 6.15 12.40
C PHE A 195 -11.41 6.50 13.10
N MET A 196 -10.35 6.73 12.34
CA MET A 196 -9.01 7.04 12.83
C MET A 196 -8.26 7.92 11.82
N PRO A 197 -7.19 8.63 12.25
CA PRO A 197 -6.29 9.30 11.31
C PRO A 197 -5.63 8.27 10.40
N VAL A 198 -5.93 8.32 9.10
CA VAL A 198 -5.37 7.41 8.10
C VAL A 198 -4.76 8.23 6.96
N GLN A 199 -3.45 8.11 6.81
CA GLN A 199 -2.68 8.69 5.71
C GLN A 199 -3.00 7.97 4.40
N VAL A 200 -2.57 8.52 3.27
CA VAL A 200 -2.81 7.96 1.95
C VAL A 200 -1.50 7.61 1.27
N PHE A 201 -1.42 6.40 0.75
CA PHE A 201 -0.26 5.92 0.03
C PHE A 201 -0.37 6.30 -1.46
N ASN A 202 0.68 6.90 -2.01
CA ASN A 202 0.76 7.21 -3.41
C ASN A 202 1.55 6.14 -4.15
N LEU A 203 0.88 5.45 -5.06
CA LEU A 203 1.52 4.46 -5.92
C LEU A 203 2.34 5.11 -7.04
N SER A 204 3.34 4.41 -7.52
CA SER A 204 4.27 4.87 -8.55
C SER A 204 3.64 5.26 -9.90
N ILE A 205 2.36 4.92 -10.11
CA ILE A 205 1.63 5.16 -11.36
C ILE A 205 0.69 6.37 -11.32
N THR A 206 0.65 7.11 -10.21
CA THR A 206 -0.31 8.20 -10.01
C THR A 206 0.16 9.47 -10.74
N GLN A 207 -0.72 10.08 -11.50
CA GLN A 207 -0.43 11.33 -12.22
C GLN A 207 -0.28 12.51 -11.25
N PRO A 208 0.55 13.53 -11.57
CA PRO A 208 0.75 14.69 -10.71
C PRO A 208 -0.54 15.41 -10.31
N GLU A 209 -1.48 15.57 -11.24
CA GLU A 209 -2.76 16.24 -11.00
C GLU A 209 -3.62 15.48 -9.97
N VAL A 210 -3.58 14.15 -10.01
CA VAL A 210 -4.29 13.29 -9.04
C VAL A 210 -3.62 13.36 -7.67
N ILE A 211 -2.30 13.55 -7.63
CA ILE A 211 -1.54 13.75 -6.40
C ILE A 211 -1.99 15.03 -5.71
N GLU A 212 -1.99 16.15 -6.43
CA GLU A 212 -2.40 17.44 -5.88
C GLU A 212 -3.88 17.45 -5.47
N ALA A 213 -4.77 16.89 -6.30
CA ALA A 213 -6.18 16.75 -5.95
C ALA A 213 -6.38 15.87 -4.69
N THR A 214 -5.52 14.89 -4.47
CA THR A 214 -5.54 14.07 -3.25
C THR A 214 -5.11 14.88 -2.04
N HIS A 215 -4.07 15.71 -2.15
CA HIS A 215 -3.65 16.61 -1.07
C HIS A 215 -4.79 17.57 -0.66
N GLU A 216 -5.44 18.21 -1.64
CA GLU A 216 -6.55 19.12 -1.35
C GLU A 216 -7.70 18.41 -0.65
N ARG A 217 -8.13 17.25 -1.13
CA ARG A 217 -9.17 16.44 -0.49
C ARG A 217 -8.80 16.03 0.93
N MET A 218 -7.54 15.62 1.16
CA MET A 218 -7.09 15.17 2.48
C MET A 218 -6.96 16.32 3.48
N LYS A 219 -6.70 17.55 3.05
CA LYS A 219 -6.77 18.73 3.94
C LYS A 219 -8.16 18.89 4.57
N GLU A 220 -9.21 18.52 3.85
CA GLU A 220 -10.59 18.63 4.32
C GLU A 220 -11.06 17.39 5.10
N SER A 221 -10.60 16.20 4.72
CA SER A 221 -11.15 14.93 5.21
C SER A 221 -10.27 14.17 6.21
N TYR A 222 -9.00 14.55 6.36
CA TYR A 222 -8.10 13.90 7.32
C TYR A 222 -8.51 14.21 8.76
N MET A 223 -8.46 13.23 9.62
CA MET A 223 -8.74 13.40 11.05
C MET A 223 -7.53 14.03 11.76
N GLY A 224 -7.38 15.34 11.65
CA GLY A 224 -6.28 16.16 12.20
C GLY A 224 -5.68 17.09 11.14
N ASP A 225 -4.49 17.60 11.41
CA ASP A 225 -3.80 18.48 10.46
C ASP A 225 -3.10 17.65 9.38
N TRP A 226 -3.42 17.94 8.12
CA TRP A 226 -2.82 17.26 6.98
C TRP A 226 -1.50 17.93 6.61
N GLU A 227 -0.46 17.13 6.49
CA GLU A 227 0.84 17.54 5.97
C GLU A 227 1.18 16.75 4.70
N ARG A 228 1.88 17.38 3.74
CA ARG A 228 2.24 16.76 2.46
C ARG A 228 3.00 15.44 2.63
N ARG A 229 3.90 15.36 3.59
CA ARG A 229 4.64 14.13 3.93
C ARG A 229 3.78 12.95 4.41
N MET A 230 2.48 13.18 4.69
CA MET A 230 1.53 12.12 5.06
C MET A 230 1.04 11.32 3.86
N MET A 231 1.48 11.69 2.65
CA MET A 231 1.27 10.91 1.44
C MET A 231 2.61 10.37 0.91
N PRO A 232 3.14 9.26 1.45
CA PRO A 232 4.39 8.67 0.95
C PRO A 232 4.28 8.31 -0.52
N ARG A 233 5.29 8.70 -1.31
CA ARG A 233 5.34 8.46 -2.76
C ARG A 233 6.31 7.33 -3.07
N THR A 234 5.82 6.27 -3.72
CA THR A 234 6.69 5.17 -4.17
C THR A 234 7.49 5.60 -5.38
N VAL A 235 8.80 5.43 -5.28
CA VAL A 235 9.77 5.75 -6.34
C VAL A 235 10.68 4.54 -6.53
N MET A 236 10.71 3.98 -7.74
CA MET A 236 11.65 2.92 -8.09
C MET A 236 13.05 3.52 -8.31
N VAL A 237 14.08 2.90 -7.73
CA VAL A 237 15.45 3.40 -7.79
C VAL A 237 16.33 2.44 -8.58
N PHE A 238 16.91 2.93 -9.66
CA PHE A 238 17.91 2.24 -10.45
C PHE A 238 19.18 3.09 -10.50
N LEU A 239 19.99 2.94 -9.46
CA LEU A 239 21.25 3.67 -9.26
C LEU A 239 22.42 2.78 -9.64
N ASN A 240 23.33 3.27 -10.45
CA ASN A 240 24.61 2.63 -10.68
C ASN A 240 25.77 3.58 -10.32
N GLU A 241 26.56 3.17 -9.35
CA GLU A 241 27.76 3.86 -8.89
C GLU A 241 28.96 2.90 -8.83
N GLU A 242 29.00 1.95 -9.78
CA GLU A 242 30.06 0.95 -9.85
C GLU A 242 31.41 1.59 -10.20
N ASP A 243 32.44 1.24 -9.44
CA ASP A 243 33.80 1.75 -9.64
C ASP A 243 34.38 1.25 -10.96
N GLY A 244 35.13 2.12 -11.64
CA GLY A 244 35.79 1.82 -12.92
C GLY A 244 34.94 2.08 -14.16
N LEU A 245 33.65 2.39 -14.02
CA LEU A 245 32.80 2.83 -15.12
C LEU A 245 32.86 4.37 -15.27
N SER A 246 32.83 4.84 -16.50
CA SER A 246 32.55 6.25 -16.79
C SER A 246 31.12 6.64 -16.40
N GLU A 247 30.86 7.93 -16.24
CA GLU A 247 29.53 8.43 -15.88
C GLU A 247 28.45 8.03 -16.89
N ASN A 248 28.80 8.00 -18.19
CA ASN A 248 27.86 7.55 -19.22
C ASN A 248 27.57 6.05 -19.13
N GLU A 249 28.60 5.22 -18.91
CA GLU A 249 28.43 3.77 -18.73
C GLU A 249 27.57 3.46 -17.50
N LYS A 250 27.72 4.20 -16.40
CA LYS A 250 26.85 4.06 -15.22
C LYS A 250 25.38 4.33 -15.56
N ILE A 251 25.11 5.41 -16.32
CA ILE A 251 23.75 5.76 -16.76
C ILE A 251 23.19 4.69 -17.69
N GLU A 252 23.95 4.19 -18.64
CA GLU A 252 23.53 3.13 -19.56
C GLU A 252 23.20 1.84 -18.81
N CYS A 253 24.07 1.38 -17.90
CA CYS A 253 23.82 0.22 -17.08
C CYS A 253 22.55 0.35 -16.20
N ALA A 254 22.32 1.52 -15.61
CA ALA A 254 21.12 1.78 -14.83
C ALA A 254 19.83 1.73 -15.70
N ASN A 255 19.89 2.26 -16.92
CA ASN A 255 18.77 2.20 -17.86
C ASN A 255 18.46 0.76 -18.31
N GLU A 256 19.48 -0.05 -18.59
CA GLU A 256 19.30 -1.46 -18.95
C GLU A 256 18.69 -2.26 -17.80
N GLU A 257 19.18 -2.02 -16.58
CA GLU A 257 18.63 -2.66 -15.37
C GLU A 257 17.15 -2.28 -15.17
N ALA A 258 16.80 -1.00 -15.29
CA ALA A 258 15.42 -0.51 -15.20
C ALA A 258 14.51 -1.16 -16.25
N LYS A 259 14.97 -1.23 -17.50
CA LYS A 259 14.24 -1.87 -18.60
C LYS A 259 13.99 -3.35 -18.32
N GLY A 260 14.98 -4.08 -17.84
CA GLY A 260 14.87 -5.49 -17.48
C GLY A 260 13.87 -5.73 -16.34
N ALA A 261 13.97 -4.94 -15.26
CA ALA A 261 13.08 -5.02 -14.10
C ALA A 261 11.63 -4.69 -14.47
N LEU A 262 11.40 -3.64 -15.26
CA LEU A 262 10.07 -3.27 -15.73
C LEU A 262 9.46 -4.32 -16.64
N THR A 263 10.25 -4.93 -17.52
CA THR A 263 9.80 -6.04 -18.37
C THR A 263 9.38 -7.26 -17.54
N SER A 264 10.15 -7.60 -16.51
CA SER A 264 9.84 -8.69 -15.59
C SER A 264 8.57 -8.40 -14.77
N TYR A 265 8.40 -7.15 -14.33
CA TYR A 265 7.18 -6.71 -13.65
C TYR A 265 5.94 -6.85 -14.55
N TRP A 266 6.08 -6.55 -15.85
CA TRP A 266 5.06 -6.75 -16.86
C TRP A 266 4.64 -8.20 -16.99
N ALA A 267 5.60 -9.08 -17.20
CA ALA A 267 5.33 -10.51 -17.34
C ALA A 267 4.61 -11.05 -16.08
N ALA A 268 4.98 -10.59 -14.89
CA ALA A 268 4.32 -10.98 -13.64
C ALA A 268 2.88 -10.45 -13.50
N LEU A 269 2.51 -9.42 -14.27
CA LEU A 269 1.21 -8.76 -14.23
C LEU A 269 0.33 -9.06 -15.44
N GLU A 270 0.80 -9.92 -16.36
CA GLU A 270 0.09 -10.26 -17.58
C GLU A 270 -1.35 -10.72 -17.26
N GLY A 271 -2.33 -10.11 -17.94
CA GLY A 271 -3.75 -10.33 -17.67
C GLY A 271 -4.36 -9.55 -16.48
N THR A 272 -3.57 -8.79 -15.69
CA THR A 272 -4.09 -8.05 -14.53
C THR A 272 -4.04 -6.53 -14.68
N LEU A 273 -3.25 -6.00 -15.60
CA LEU A 273 -3.08 -4.55 -15.85
C LEU A 273 -3.15 -4.18 -17.32
N ASP A 274 -3.65 -2.95 -17.52
CA ASP A 274 -3.59 -2.23 -18.78
C ASP A 274 -2.13 -1.88 -19.15
N PRO A 275 -1.65 -2.19 -20.36
CA PRO A 275 -0.34 -1.82 -20.88
C PRO A 275 0.07 -0.36 -20.66
N MET A 276 -0.83 0.58 -20.83
CA MET A 276 -0.55 1.99 -20.61
C MET A 276 -0.22 2.35 -19.15
N LYS A 277 -0.64 1.53 -18.19
CA LYS A 277 -0.35 1.79 -16.76
C LYS A 277 1.09 1.48 -16.38
N VAL A 278 1.78 0.65 -17.13
CA VAL A 278 3.18 0.31 -16.86
C VAL A 278 4.15 1.26 -17.52
N GLU A 279 3.85 1.73 -18.71
CA GLU A 279 4.60 2.85 -19.29
C GLU A 279 4.58 4.06 -18.34
N LYS A 280 3.43 4.31 -17.71
CA LYS A 280 3.29 5.32 -16.65
C LYS A 280 4.05 4.99 -15.37
N ALA A 281 4.20 3.72 -15.01
CA ALA A 281 5.01 3.30 -13.85
C ALA A 281 6.51 3.56 -14.08
N ALA A 282 7.00 3.37 -15.32
CA ALA A 282 8.37 3.70 -15.69
C ALA A 282 8.69 5.19 -15.48
N ASN A 283 7.71 6.07 -15.67
CA ASN A 283 7.86 7.51 -15.47
C ASN A 283 8.09 7.92 -14.01
N ASN A 284 7.86 7.04 -13.04
CA ASN A 284 8.13 7.27 -11.62
C ASN A 284 9.43 6.60 -11.12
N ALA A 285 10.20 5.98 -12.01
CA ALA A 285 11.55 5.53 -11.67
C ALA A 285 12.53 6.70 -11.73
N ILE A 286 13.52 6.69 -10.83
CA ILE A 286 14.71 7.53 -10.91
C ILE A 286 15.88 6.63 -11.32
N ILE A 287 16.55 7.01 -12.41
CA ILE A 287 17.47 6.11 -13.13
C ILE A 287 18.74 6.86 -13.48
N GLY A 288 19.90 6.29 -13.17
CA GLY A 288 21.18 6.83 -13.59
C GLY A 288 22.29 6.72 -12.57
N ASN A 289 23.28 7.60 -12.68
CA ASN A 289 24.31 7.83 -11.66
C ASN A 289 23.80 8.77 -10.57
N ALA A 290 24.60 9.03 -9.54
CA ALA A 290 24.19 9.85 -8.39
C ALA A 290 23.77 11.28 -8.79
N ALA A 291 24.46 11.91 -9.72
CA ALA A 291 24.14 13.26 -10.17
C ALA A 291 22.79 13.31 -10.89
N THR A 292 22.59 12.40 -11.86
CA THR A 292 21.33 12.31 -12.63
C THR A 292 20.14 11.95 -11.74
N VAL A 293 20.32 11.06 -10.76
CA VAL A 293 19.27 10.70 -9.81
C VAL A 293 18.92 11.86 -8.89
N ALA A 294 19.90 12.62 -8.41
CA ALA A 294 19.67 13.82 -7.59
C ALA A 294 18.91 14.91 -8.37
N GLU A 295 19.28 15.16 -9.63
CA GLU A 295 18.59 16.09 -10.52
C GLU A 295 17.13 15.70 -10.71
N GLN A 296 16.85 14.43 -11.04
CA GLN A 296 15.48 13.92 -11.19
C GLN A 296 14.66 14.05 -9.90
N ILE A 297 15.28 13.91 -8.73
CA ILE A 297 14.57 14.13 -7.46
C ILE A 297 14.19 15.60 -7.32
N CYS A 298 15.13 16.51 -7.51
CA CYS A 298 14.88 17.96 -7.36
C CYS A 298 13.86 18.50 -8.36
N GLU A 299 13.84 17.98 -9.60
CA GLU A 299 12.92 18.44 -10.63
C GLU A 299 11.50 17.89 -10.51
N ARG A 300 11.35 16.66 -10.00
CA ARG A 300 10.10 15.91 -10.12
C ARG A 300 9.29 15.84 -8.83
N PHE A 301 9.89 16.12 -7.69
CA PHE A 301 9.24 15.98 -6.39
C PHE A 301 9.24 17.29 -5.61
N HIS A 302 8.16 17.51 -4.88
CA HIS A 302 8.10 18.66 -3.97
C HIS A 302 9.03 18.42 -2.77
N PRO A 303 9.72 19.45 -2.23
CA PRO A 303 10.64 19.29 -1.09
C PRO A 303 10.02 18.64 0.15
N ASP A 304 8.73 18.84 0.39
CA ASP A 304 8.00 18.26 1.51
C ASP A 304 7.43 16.86 1.21
N ASP A 305 7.63 16.31 0.02
CA ASP A 305 7.22 14.95 -0.29
C ASP A 305 8.05 13.94 0.51
N ARG A 306 7.39 12.95 1.11
CA ARG A 306 8.07 11.78 1.66
C ARG A 306 8.25 10.76 0.56
N LEU A 307 9.48 10.54 0.14
CA LEU A 307 9.80 9.51 -0.86
C LEU A 307 9.96 8.16 -0.19
N MET A 308 9.32 7.15 -0.75
CA MET A 308 9.50 5.76 -0.41
C MET A 308 10.28 5.09 -1.54
N LEU A 309 11.57 5.02 -1.36
CA LEU A 309 12.52 4.56 -2.35
C LEU A 309 12.54 3.03 -2.40
N TRP A 310 12.25 2.46 -3.58
CA TRP A 310 12.19 1.03 -3.81
C TRP A 310 13.46 0.56 -4.54
N PHE A 311 14.43 0.05 -3.79
CA PHE A 311 15.73 -0.38 -4.30
C PHE A 311 15.76 -1.82 -4.80
N ASP A 312 14.93 -2.70 -4.24
CA ASP A 312 14.90 -4.14 -4.53
C ASP A 312 13.86 -4.52 -5.58
N PHE A 313 13.40 -3.55 -6.39
CA PHE A 313 12.40 -3.79 -7.42
C PHE A 313 12.92 -4.79 -8.47
N PHE A 314 12.41 -6.04 -8.42
CA PHE A 314 12.86 -7.18 -9.22
C PHE A 314 14.39 -7.45 -9.16
N LYS A 315 15.02 -7.07 -8.05
CA LYS A 315 16.41 -7.36 -7.71
C LYS A 315 16.44 -8.31 -6.52
N HIS A 316 17.28 -9.35 -6.60
CA HIS A 316 17.38 -10.36 -5.55
C HIS A 316 18.81 -10.49 -4.96
N ASP A 317 19.77 -9.71 -5.47
CA ASP A 317 21.13 -9.60 -4.91
C ASP A 317 21.15 -8.59 -3.76
N SER A 318 21.04 -9.08 -2.52
CA SER A 318 21.06 -8.23 -1.33
C SER A 318 22.36 -7.43 -1.16
N SER A 319 23.50 -7.95 -1.63
CA SER A 319 24.77 -7.23 -1.58
C SER A 319 24.76 -6.03 -2.51
N ARG A 320 24.21 -6.18 -3.70
CA ARG A 320 24.01 -5.08 -4.65
C ARG A 320 23.02 -4.05 -4.11
N ILE A 321 21.88 -4.48 -3.60
CA ILE A 321 20.87 -3.59 -3.02
C ILE A 321 21.47 -2.75 -1.88
N CYS A 322 22.23 -3.38 -0.98
CA CYS A 322 22.90 -2.67 0.11
C CYS A 322 23.96 -1.67 -0.39
N ARG A 323 24.69 -1.97 -1.47
CA ARG A 323 25.62 -1.01 -2.09
C ARG A 323 24.90 0.17 -2.70
N ASP A 324 23.79 -0.06 -3.43
CA ASP A 324 22.98 0.99 -4.05
C ASP A 324 22.36 1.90 -3.00
N MET A 325 21.80 1.34 -1.91
CA MET A 325 21.29 2.12 -0.78
C MET A 325 22.39 2.97 -0.13
N ARG A 326 23.57 2.42 0.08
CA ARG A 326 24.72 3.17 0.65
C ARG A 326 25.16 4.28 -0.31
N ALA A 327 25.33 3.98 -1.60
CA ALA A 327 25.70 4.97 -2.60
C ALA A 327 24.65 6.10 -2.70
N PHE A 328 23.36 5.77 -2.56
CA PHE A 328 22.31 6.77 -2.51
C PHE A 328 22.48 7.70 -1.31
N MET A 329 22.69 7.16 -0.12
CA MET A 329 22.87 7.97 1.10
C MET A 329 24.14 8.81 1.07
N ASP A 330 25.24 8.26 0.55
CA ASP A 330 26.55 8.91 0.57
C ASP A 330 26.74 9.91 -0.58
N LYS A 331 26.11 9.68 -1.74
CA LYS A 331 26.33 10.48 -2.96
C LYS A 331 25.11 11.28 -3.42
N VAL A 332 23.90 10.69 -3.37
CA VAL A 332 22.66 11.37 -3.86
C VAL A 332 22.12 12.35 -2.82
N VAL A 333 21.95 11.90 -1.58
CA VAL A 333 21.36 12.72 -0.51
C VAL A 333 22.09 14.07 -0.30
N PRO A 334 23.45 14.13 -0.30
CA PRO A 334 24.15 15.41 -0.20
C PRO A 334 23.88 16.34 -1.38
N LEU A 335 23.72 15.82 -2.59
CA LEU A 335 23.41 16.63 -3.78
C LEU A 335 21.99 17.22 -3.71
N VAL A 336 21.02 16.42 -3.30
CA VAL A 336 19.63 16.88 -3.11
C VAL A 336 19.54 17.94 -2.03
N ASN A 337 20.24 17.76 -0.91
CA ASN A 337 20.23 18.71 0.23
C ASN A 337 21.10 19.94 -0.04
N GLY A 338 22.10 19.87 -0.90
CA GLY A 338 23.01 20.98 -1.24
C GLY A 338 22.54 21.82 -2.42
N GLY A 339 21.62 21.34 -3.23
CA GLY A 339 21.06 22.06 -4.39
C GLY A 339 19.99 23.10 -4.06
N GLY A 340 19.67 23.31 -2.79
CA GLY A 340 18.66 24.25 -2.29
C GLY A 340 19.21 25.60 -1.82
N ASN A 341 20.36 26.05 -2.35
CA ASN A 341 20.89 27.41 -2.10
C ASN A 341 20.78 28.30 -3.33
#